data_cf565819bbfe0a37b2b87d8f9c659389
#
_entry.id   cf565819bbfe0a37b2b87d8f9c659389
#
_cell.length_a   1.000
_cell.length_b   1.000
_cell.length_c   1.000
_cell.angle_alpha   90.00
_cell.angle_beta   90.00
_cell.angle_gamma   90.00
#
_symmetry.space_group_name_H-M   'P 1'
#
loop_
_entity.id
_entity.type
_entity.pdbx_description
1 polymer ?
#
loop_
_entity_poly.entity_id
_entity_poly.type
_entity_poly.pdbx_seq_one_letter_code
_entity_poly.pdbx_strand_id
1 'polypeptide(L)'
;ELVSSNFERLLFEALGRDAGAVRGLMANLAQSGRFEIPAPALAAIRAEFDAATLDEKGTTEEIGRVWREAEYIVDPHTACGVAAARKLLAADPATPVLALSTAHPAKFPQAVKRAIGRTAPLPGHLAHLMEAKERMTRLPNDQKAVEDFVRAHARVTKGAAA
;
A
#
# COMPACT_ATOMS: atom_id res chain seq x y z
N GLU A 1 -9.69 3.82 8.06
CA GLU A 1 -9.39 4.25 6.68
C GLU A 1 -7.90 4.49 6.55
N LEU A 2 -7.29 3.91 5.54
CA LEU A 2 -5.88 4.12 5.23
C LEU A 2 -5.77 5.21 4.17
N VAL A 3 -5.10 6.30 4.50
CA VAL A 3 -4.74 7.33 3.52
C VAL A 3 -3.64 6.76 2.61
N SER A 4 -3.85 6.81 1.29
CA SER A 4 -2.87 6.32 0.32
C SER A 4 -1.72 7.32 0.16
N SER A 5 -0.70 7.21 1.02
CA SER A 5 0.49 8.09 0.98
C SER A 5 1.29 7.98 -0.33
N ASN A 6 1.17 6.88 -1.05
CA ASN A 6 1.81 6.74 -2.37
C ASN A 6 1.12 7.58 -3.44
N PHE A 7 -0.19 7.80 -3.31
CA PHE A 7 -0.94 8.62 -4.25
C PHE A 7 -0.55 10.10 -4.19
N GLU A 8 -0.09 10.59 -3.04
CA GLU A 8 0.41 11.96 -2.91
C GLU A 8 1.60 12.25 -3.85
N ARG A 9 2.45 11.24 -4.12
CA ARG A 9 3.56 11.39 -5.08
C ARG A 9 3.06 11.55 -6.51
N LEU A 10 2.04 10.79 -6.90
CA LEU A 10 1.41 10.92 -8.20
C LEU A 10 0.72 12.28 -8.34
N LEU A 11 0.02 12.74 -7.30
CA LEU A 11 -0.55 14.09 -7.27
C LEU A 11 0.52 15.17 -7.40
N PHE A 12 1.64 15.04 -6.70
CA PHE A 12 2.75 15.98 -6.76
C PHE A 12 3.29 16.12 -8.21
N GLU A 13 3.54 15.00 -8.89
CA GLU A 13 3.99 15.03 -10.29
C GLU A 13 2.92 15.61 -11.22
N ALA A 14 1.67 15.17 -11.09
CA ALA A 14 0.57 15.65 -11.93
C ALA A 14 0.22 17.14 -11.74
N LEU A 15 0.55 17.70 -10.58
CA LEU A 15 0.41 19.12 -10.25
C LEU A 15 1.66 19.94 -10.58
N GLY A 16 2.59 19.41 -11.38
CA GLY A 16 3.81 20.12 -11.77
C GLY A 16 4.79 20.33 -10.61
N ARG A 17 4.78 19.42 -9.62
CA ARG A 17 5.61 19.46 -8.40
C ARG A 17 5.28 20.63 -7.47
N ASP A 18 4.05 21.14 -7.52
CA ASP A 18 3.57 22.16 -6.59
C ASP A 18 3.20 21.55 -5.23
N ALA A 19 4.13 21.65 -4.27
CA ALA A 19 3.93 21.19 -2.90
C ALA A 19 2.82 21.97 -2.17
N GLY A 20 2.54 23.21 -2.55
CA GLY A 20 1.45 24.03 -1.99
C GLY A 20 0.10 23.47 -2.39
N ALA A 21 -0.07 23.14 -3.66
CA ALA A 21 -1.28 22.52 -4.17
C ALA A 21 -1.55 21.14 -3.49
N VAL A 22 -0.52 20.29 -3.36
CA VAL A 22 -0.67 18.99 -2.67
C VAL A 22 -1.09 19.19 -1.21
N ARG A 23 -0.46 20.10 -0.46
CA ARG A 23 -0.85 20.41 0.93
C ARG A 23 -2.30 20.87 1.03
N GLY A 24 -2.76 21.68 0.08
CA GLY A 24 -4.15 22.12 0.01
C GLY A 24 -5.12 20.95 -0.15
N LEU A 25 -4.84 20.02 -1.08
CA LEU A 25 -5.65 18.82 -1.26
C LEU A 25 -5.67 17.93 -0.01
N MET A 26 -4.51 17.71 0.64
CA MET A 26 -4.42 16.92 1.86
C MET A 26 -5.13 17.59 3.05
N ALA A 27 -5.08 18.91 3.16
CA ALA A 27 -5.86 19.66 4.15
C ALA A 27 -7.36 19.48 3.92
N ASN A 28 -7.85 19.57 2.69
CA ASN A 28 -9.23 19.29 2.36
C ASN A 28 -9.66 17.87 2.74
N LEU A 29 -8.80 16.88 2.45
CA LEU A 29 -9.05 15.50 2.85
C LEU A 29 -9.20 15.37 4.37
N ALA A 30 -8.30 15.99 5.13
CA ALA A 30 -8.32 15.94 6.59
C ALA A 30 -9.57 16.63 7.18
N GLN A 31 -10.05 17.71 6.57
CA GLN A 31 -11.19 18.49 7.06
C GLN A 31 -12.54 17.92 6.66
N SER A 32 -12.67 17.43 5.41
CA SER A 32 -13.97 17.04 4.82
C SER A 32 -14.05 15.58 4.39
N GLY A 33 -12.97 14.81 4.52
CA GLY A 33 -12.90 13.41 4.08
C GLY A 33 -12.79 13.24 2.55
N ARG A 34 -12.66 14.35 1.79
CA ARG A 34 -12.57 14.32 0.32
C ARG A 34 -11.77 15.50 -0.22
N PHE A 35 -11.32 15.35 -1.44
CA PHE A 35 -10.79 16.45 -2.27
C PHE A 35 -11.10 16.20 -3.74
N GLU A 36 -11.01 17.23 -4.56
CA GLU A 36 -11.17 17.14 -6.01
C GLU A 36 -9.83 17.43 -6.68
N ILE A 37 -9.43 16.56 -7.60
CA ILE A 37 -8.21 16.73 -8.38
C ILE A 37 -8.54 17.73 -9.50
N PRO A 38 -7.74 18.80 -9.71
CA PRO A 38 -7.92 19.72 -10.83
C PRO A 38 -7.95 18.98 -12.18
N ALA A 39 -8.85 19.37 -13.06
CA ALA A 39 -9.10 18.67 -14.32
C ALA A 39 -7.84 18.40 -15.17
N PRO A 40 -6.88 19.33 -15.32
CA PRO A 40 -5.65 19.04 -16.05
C PRO A 40 -4.79 17.95 -15.41
N ALA A 41 -4.66 17.96 -14.07
CA ALA A 41 -3.90 16.94 -13.33
C ALA A 41 -4.61 15.58 -13.41
N LEU A 42 -5.93 15.55 -13.29
CA LEU A 42 -6.71 14.33 -13.45
C LEU A 42 -6.57 13.74 -14.86
N ALA A 43 -6.57 14.58 -15.90
CA ALA A 43 -6.36 14.14 -17.28
C ALA A 43 -4.96 13.53 -17.46
N ALA A 44 -3.92 14.15 -16.89
CA ALA A 44 -2.55 13.61 -16.93
C ALA A 44 -2.45 12.26 -16.21
N ILE A 45 -3.08 12.11 -15.04
CA ILE A 45 -3.12 10.83 -14.32
C ILE A 45 -3.82 9.76 -15.17
N ARG A 46 -4.99 10.08 -15.74
CA ARG A 46 -5.78 9.11 -16.53
C ARG A 46 -5.15 8.71 -17.85
N ALA A 47 -4.17 9.44 -18.33
CA ALA A 47 -3.42 9.05 -19.53
C ALA A 47 -2.54 7.82 -19.31
N GLU A 48 -2.14 7.55 -18.05
CA GLU A 48 -1.23 6.46 -17.70
C GLU A 48 -1.80 5.48 -16.66
N PHE A 49 -2.78 5.92 -15.88
CA PHE A 49 -3.33 5.17 -14.74
C PHE A 49 -4.84 5.06 -14.82
N ASP A 50 -5.33 3.90 -14.38
CA ASP A 50 -6.74 3.69 -14.07
C ASP A 50 -6.89 3.26 -12.61
N ALA A 51 -8.13 3.21 -12.11
CA ALA A 51 -8.43 2.85 -10.73
C ALA A 51 -9.58 1.85 -10.65
N ALA A 52 -9.43 0.90 -9.74
CA ALA A 52 -10.48 -0.04 -9.38
C ALA A 52 -10.68 -0.05 -7.87
N THR A 53 -11.89 -0.34 -7.46
CA THR A 53 -12.25 -0.51 -6.04
C THR A 53 -12.73 -1.93 -5.78
N LEU A 54 -12.45 -2.42 -4.58
CA LEU A 54 -12.94 -3.68 -4.07
C LEU A 54 -13.34 -3.47 -2.61
N ASP A 55 -14.57 -3.84 -2.26
CA ASP A 55 -15.04 -3.78 -0.89
C ASP A 55 -14.54 -4.97 -0.05
N GLU A 56 -14.85 -5.00 1.24
CA GLU A 56 -14.44 -6.07 2.14
C GLU A 56 -14.99 -7.44 1.73
N LYS A 57 -16.20 -7.49 1.22
CA LYS A 57 -16.83 -8.71 0.75
C LYS A 57 -16.10 -9.24 -0.48
N GLY A 58 -15.92 -8.39 -1.50
CA GLY A 58 -15.18 -8.74 -2.70
C GLY A 58 -13.73 -9.13 -2.42
N THR A 59 -13.08 -8.46 -1.46
CA THR A 59 -11.72 -8.83 -1.02
C THR A 59 -11.69 -10.25 -0.44
N THR A 60 -12.65 -10.58 0.42
CA THR A 60 -12.76 -11.93 1.02
C THR A 60 -13.04 -12.98 -0.05
N GLU A 61 -13.93 -12.69 -0.97
CA GLU A 61 -14.28 -13.57 -2.10
C GLU A 61 -13.09 -13.81 -3.02
N GLU A 62 -12.30 -12.76 -3.32
CA GLU A 62 -11.12 -12.87 -4.19
C GLU A 62 -9.99 -13.67 -3.54
N ILE A 63 -9.71 -13.48 -2.25
CA ILE A 63 -8.76 -14.33 -1.52
C ILE A 63 -9.18 -15.81 -1.62
N GLY A 64 -10.45 -16.08 -1.37
CA GLY A 64 -11.00 -17.43 -1.47
C GLY A 64 -10.95 -17.99 -2.90
N ARG A 65 -11.14 -17.15 -3.90
CA ARG A 65 -11.07 -17.52 -5.33
C ARG A 65 -9.66 -17.92 -5.72
N VAL A 66 -8.66 -17.07 -5.41
CA VAL A 66 -7.24 -17.37 -5.70
C VAL A 66 -6.81 -18.66 -5.02
N TRP A 67 -7.24 -18.87 -3.78
CA TRP A 67 -6.97 -20.13 -3.07
C TRP A 67 -7.54 -21.36 -3.80
N ARG A 68 -8.78 -21.29 -4.26
CA ARG A 68 -9.42 -22.40 -4.98
C ARG A 68 -8.82 -22.67 -6.35
N GLU A 69 -8.39 -21.63 -7.06
CA GLU A 69 -7.88 -21.73 -8.43
C GLU A 69 -6.40 -22.10 -8.48
N ALA A 70 -5.60 -21.62 -7.52
CA ALA A 70 -4.14 -21.73 -7.58
C ALA A 70 -3.48 -22.29 -6.32
N GLU A 71 -4.28 -22.64 -5.30
CA GLU A 71 -3.76 -23.03 -3.97
C GLU A 71 -2.77 -22.01 -3.38
N TYR A 72 -2.89 -20.75 -3.79
CA TYR A 72 -2.03 -19.65 -3.36
C TYR A 72 -2.78 -18.71 -2.43
N ILE A 73 -2.16 -18.36 -1.29
CA ILE A 73 -2.77 -17.45 -0.33
C ILE A 73 -2.27 -16.04 -0.60
N VAL A 74 -3.18 -15.15 -0.95
CA VAL A 74 -2.90 -13.71 -1.10
C VAL A 74 -3.37 -12.92 0.12
N ASP A 75 -2.71 -11.80 0.38
CA ASP A 75 -3.15 -10.83 1.37
C ASP A 75 -4.27 -9.93 0.79
N PRO A 76 -5.02 -9.18 1.64
CA PRO A 76 -6.12 -8.33 1.18
C PRO A 76 -5.72 -7.26 0.15
N HIS A 77 -4.51 -6.71 0.23
CA HIS A 77 -4.05 -5.70 -0.73
C HIS A 77 -3.73 -6.32 -2.09
N THR A 78 -3.06 -7.48 -2.08
CA THR A 78 -2.81 -8.26 -3.29
C THR A 78 -4.11 -8.72 -3.94
N ALA A 79 -5.13 -9.11 -3.15
CA ALA A 79 -6.45 -9.48 -3.66
C ALA A 79 -7.11 -8.33 -4.45
N CYS A 80 -6.99 -7.09 -3.98
CA CYS A 80 -7.47 -5.92 -4.73
C CYS A 80 -6.77 -5.79 -6.09
N GLY A 81 -5.44 -5.97 -6.13
CA GLY A 81 -4.66 -5.97 -7.37
C GLY A 81 -5.06 -7.08 -8.33
N VAL A 82 -5.26 -8.30 -7.81
CA VAL A 82 -5.70 -9.46 -8.63
C VAL A 82 -7.10 -9.25 -9.19
N ALA A 83 -8.03 -8.72 -8.39
CA ALA A 83 -9.39 -8.42 -8.87
C ALA A 83 -9.39 -7.33 -9.97
N ALA A 84 -8.54 -6.31 -9.84
CA ALA A 84 -8.34 -5.30 -10.89
C ALA A 84 -7.73 -5.93 -12.15
N ALA A 85 -6.69 -6.76 -12.00
CA ALA A 85 -6.05 -7.47 -13.10
C ALA A 85 -7.03 -8.35 -13.88
N ARG A 86 -7.94 -9.05 -13.19
CA ARG A 86 -8.98 -9.86 -13.84
C ARG A 86 -9.90 -9.04 -14.73
N LYS A 87 -10.25 -7.82 -14.33
CA LYS A 87 -11.08 -6.92 -15.14
C LYS A 87 -10.35 -6.49 -16.41
N LEU A 88 -9.06 -6.18 -16.31
CA LEU A 88 -8.24 -5.82 -17.45
C LEU A 88 -8.06 -6.98 -18.42
N LEU A 89 -7.76 -8.18 -17.92
CA LEU A 89 -7.60 -9.40 -18.72
C LEU A 89 -8.90 -9.83 -19.39
N ALA A 90 -10.07 -9.55 -18.79
CA ALA A 90 -11.35 -9.81 -19.42
C ALA A 90 -11.61 -8.88 -20.63
N ALA A 91 -11.07 -7.67 -20.61
CA ALA A 91 -11.17 -6.71 -21.71
C ALA A 91 -10.09 -6.93 -22.78
N ASP A 92 -8.88 -7.28 -22.37
CA ASP A 92 -7.73 -7.57 -23.25
C ASP A 92 -6.95 -8.79 -22.71
N PRO A 93 -7.29 -10.00 -23.16
CA PRO A 93 -6.60 -11.21 -22.71
C PRO A 93 -5.21 -11.40 -23.32
N ALA A 94 -4.82 -10.61 -24.30
CA ALA A 94 -3.52 -10.72 -24.96
C ALA A 94 -2.41 -9.96 -24.24
N THR A 95 -2.76 -8.90 -23.52
CA THR A 95 -1.78 -8.10 -22.78
C THR A 95 -1.52 -8.71 -21.41
N PRO A 96 -0.26 -9.08 -21.07
CA PRO A 96 0.09 -9.57 -19.74
C PRO A 96 -0.16 -8.52 -18.65
N VAL A 97 -0.75 -8.93 -17.54
CA VAL A 97 -0.98 -8.05 -16.37
C VAL A 97 -0.21 -8.58 -15.17
N LEU A 98 0.59 -7.73 -14.54
CA LEU A 98 1.34 -8.05 -13.33
C LEU A 98 0.61 -7.49 -12.09
N ALA A 99 0.15 -8.37 -11.22
CA ALA A 99 -0.39 -7.99 -9.91
C ALA A 99 0.75 -8.05 -8.87
N LEU A 100 1.07 -6.89 -8.27
CA LEU A 100 2.13 -6.81 -7.27
C LEU A 100 1.65 -7.38 -5.93
N SER A 101 2.37 -8.35 -5.38
CA SER A 101 2.18 -8.84 -4.02
C SER A 101 2.87 -7.92 -3.03
N THR A 102 2.11 -6.99 -2.44
CA THR A 102 2.65 -5.88 -1.64
C THR A 102 2.80 -6.20 -0.16
N ALA A 103 2.20 -7.30 0.32
CA ALA A 103 2.31 -7.75 1.69
C ALA A 103 2.23 -9.27 1.80
N HIS A 104 2.77 -9.82 2.90
CA HIS A 104 2.65 -11.24 3.18
C HIS A 104 1.31 -11.53 3.89
N PRO A 105 0.54 -12.58 3.49
CA PRO A 105 -0.78 -12.87 4.04
C PRO A 105 -0.78 -13.19 5.54
N ALA A 106 0.33 -13.65 6.12
CA ALA A 106 0.47 -13.86 7.56
C ALA A 106 0.31 -12.56 8.40
N LYS A 107 0.45 -11.39 7.79
CA LYS A 107 0.17 -10.08 8.44
C LYS A 107 -1.33 -9.83 8.66
N PHE A 108 -2.19 -10.58 7.97
CA PHE A 108 -3.64 -10.40 7.96
C PHE A 108 -4.38 -11.70 8.32
N PRO A 109 -4.06 -12.33 9.47
CA PRO A 109 -4.55 -13.68 9.78
C PRO A 109 -6.08 -13.76 9.85
N GLN A 110 -6.74 -12.71 10.30
CA GLN A 110 -8.20 -12.67 10.42
C GLN A 110 -8.89 -12.62 9.05
N ALA A 111 -8.40 -11.79 8.14
CA ALA A 111 -8.95 -11.67 6.79
C ALA A 111 -8.76 -12.99 6.01
N VAL A 112 -7.56 -13.57 6.07
CA VAL A 112 -7.25 -14.84 5.43
C VAL A 112 -8.11 -15.97 6.01
N LYS A 113 -8.21 -16.07 7.34
CA LYS A 113 -9.05 -17.10 8.00
C LYS A 113 -10.53 -16.97 7.61
N ARG A 114 -11.04 -15.74 7.49
CA ARG A 114 -12.42 -15.49 7.04
C ARG A 114 -12.65 -16.02 5.62
N ALA A 115 -11.67 -15.85 4.75
CA ALA A 115 -11.79 -16.20 3.34
C ALA A 115 -11.61 -17.70 3.05
N ILE A 116 -10.69 -18.38 3.75
CA ILE A 116 -10.28 -19.75 3.43
C ILE A 116 -10.28 -20.73 4.63
N GLY A 117 -10.78 -20.31 5.78
CA GLY A 117 -10.88 -21.15 7.00
C GLY A 117 -9.56 -21.42 7.72
N ARG A 118 -8.43 -20.95 7.20
CA ARG A 118 -7.08 -21.13 7.77
C ARG A 118 -6.27 -19.84 7.74
N THR A 119 -5.21 -19.77 8.52
CA THR A 119 -4.23 -18.68 8.48
C THR A 119 -3.05 -19.04 7.58
N ALA A 120 -2.39 -18.03 7.02
CA ALA A 120 -1.12 -18.25 6.32
C ALA A 120 0.01 -18.46 7.33
N PRO A 121 0.91 -19.43 7.13
CA PRO A 121 2.08 -19.60 7.97
C PRO A 121 3.05 -18.43 7.77
N LEU A 122 3.84 -18.11 8.79
CA LEU A 122 4.98 -17.22 8.63
C LEU A 122 6.05 -17.91 7.76
N PRO A 123 6.79 -17.15 6.93
CA PRO A 123 7.97 -17.68 6.26
C PRO A 123 8.94 -18.26 7.29
N GLY A 124 9.55 -19.43 7.02
CA GLY A 124 10.40 -20.14 7.98
C GLY A 124 11.54 -19.28 8.54
N HIS A 125 12.16 -18.45 7.68
CA HIS A 125 13.23 -17.53 8.10
C HIS A 125 12.74 -16.37 9.01
N LEU A 126 11.43 -16.14 9.10
CA LEU A 126 10.81 -15.11 9.96
C LEU A 126 10.07 -15.70 11.17
N ALA A 127 10.05 -17.03 11.34
CA ALA A 127 9.31 -17.67 12.44
C ALA A 127 9.75 -17.15 13.82
N HIS A 128 11.03 -16.82 14.00
CA HIS A 128 11.58 -16.28 15.23
C HIS A 128 11.05 -14.89 15.63
N LEU A 129 10.42 -14.15 14.70
CA LEU A 129 9.93 -12.80 14.97
C LEU A 129 8.82 -12.76 16.03
N MET A 130 8.07 -13.84 16.19
CA MET A 130 7.00 -13.92 17.20
C MET A 130 7.53 -13.93 18.63
N GLU A 131 8.78 -14.35 18.82
CA GLU A 131 9.48 -14.44 20.12
C GLU A 131 10.55 -13.36 20.26
N ALA A 132 10.87 -12.66 19.19
CA ALA A 132 11.91 -11.65 19.17
C ALA A 132 11.51 -10.43 20.01
N LYS A 133 12.48 -9.90 20.77
CA LYS A 133 12.29 -8.63 21.49
C LYS A 133 12.17 -7.47 20.50
N GLU A 134 11.11 -6.69 20.64
CA GLU A 134 10.91 -5.48 19.83
C GLU A 134 12.04 -4.46 20.08
N ARG A 135 12.54 -3.90 18.99
CA ARG A 135 13.52 -2.81 18.99
C ARG A 135 12.83 -1.53 18.51
N MET A 136 12.36 -0.74 19.45
CA MET A 136 11.72 0.53 19.14
C MET A 136 12.26 1.65 20.02
N THR A 137 12.27 2.84 19.47
CA THR A 137 12.54 4.08 20.23
C THR A 137 11.30 4.98 20.09
N ARG A 138 10.76 5.43 21.23
CA ARG A 138 9.68 6.42 21.22
C ARG A 138 10.25 7.80 21.03
N LEU A 139 9.71 8.53 20.07
CA LEU A 139 10.05 9.92 19.79
C LEU A 139 8.80 10.79 19.98
N PRO A 140 8.95 12.08 20.31
CA PRO A 140 7.84 13.01 20.28
C PRO A 140 7.30 13.15 18.85
N ASN A 141 6.02 13.55 18.70
CA ASN A 141 5.45 13.87 17.39
C ASN A 141 5.94 15.26 16.93
N ASP A 142 7.21 15.32 16.62
CA ASP A 142 7.94 16.50 16.17
C ASP A 142 8.91 16.14 15.07
N GLN A 143 8.78 16.79 13.91
CA GLN A 143 9.57 16.48 12.73
C GLN A 143 11.06 16.62 12.99
N LYS A 144 11.47 17.70 13.68
CA LYS A 144 12.89 17.95 13.95
C LYS A 144 13.50 16.86 14.84
N ALA A 145 12.78 16.42 15.86
CA ALA A 145 13.24 15.34 16.74
C ALA A 145 13.44 14.02 15.96
N VAL A 146 12.53 13.71 15.00
CA VAL A 146 12.68 12.55 14.12
C VAL A 146 13.89 12.70 13.20
N GLU A 147 14.07 13.86 12.56
CA GLU A 147 15.21 14.13 11.70
C GLU A 147 16.55 14.03 12.45
N ASP A 148 16.64 14.60 13.65
CA ASP A 148 17.83 14.55 14.49
C ASP A 148 18.15 13.11 14.91
N PHE A 149 17.12 12.32 15.25
CA PHE A 149 17.28 10.90 15.54
C PHE A 149 17.80 10.12 14.31
N VAL A 150 17.23 10.35 13.13
CA VAL A 150 17.71 9.72 11.89
C VAL A 150 19.15 10.09 11.60
N ARG A 151 19.52 11.37 11.70
CA ARG A 151 20.91 11.82 11.48
C ARG A 151 21.88 11.16 12.46
N ALA A 152 21.49 11.01 13.73
CA ALA A 152 22.35 10.40 14.74
C ALA A 152 22.54 8.89 14.59
N HIS A 153 21.57 8.17 13.96
CA HIS A 153 21.53 6.71 13.94
C HIS A 153 21.69 6.09 12.54
N ALA A 154 21.54 6.88 11.47
CA ALA A 154 21.68 6.37 10.11
C ALA A 154 23.12 5.93 9.83
N ARG A 155 23.28 4.79 9.17
CA ARG A 155 24.60 4.22 8.84
C ARG A 155 25.42 5.14 7.93
N VAL A 156 24.75 5.87 7.03
CA VAL A 156 25.38 6.79 6.08
C VAL A 156 26.08 7.96 6.78
N THR A 157 25.53 8.43 7.90
CA THR A 157 26.12 9.53 8.67
C THR A 157 27.32 9.09 9.52
N LYS A 158 27.43 7.81 9.85
CA LYS A 158 28.56 7.25 10.59
C LYS A 158 29.81 6.97 9.72
N GLY A 159 29.63 6.87 8.40
CA GLY A 159 30.72 6.65 7.45
C GLY A 159 31.37 7.93 6.90
N ALA A 160 30.80 9.12 7.16
CA ALA A 160 31.34 10.40 6.72
C ALA A 160 32.29 11.06 7.74
N ALA A 161 32.53 10.41 8.88
CA ALA A 161 33.39 10.88 9.96
C ALA A 161 34.65 10.00 10.18
N ALA A 162 35.07 9.24 9.16
CA ALA A 162 36.32 8.44 9.17
C ALA A 162 37.22 8.88 8.04
#